data_623d8007bb6c0df7d89ddd5e97d30455
#
_entry.id   623d8007bb6c0df7d89ddd5e97d30455
#
_cell.length_a   1.000
_cell.length_b   1.000
_cell.length_c   1.000
_cell.angle_alpha   90.00
_cell.angle_beta   90.00
_cell.angle_gamma   90.00
#
_symmetry.space_group_name_H-M   'P 1'
#
loop_
_entity.id
_entity.type
_entity.pdbx_description
1 polymer ?
#
loop_
_entity_poly.entity_id
_entity_poly.type
_entity_poly.pdbx_seq_one_letter_code
_entity_poly.pdbx_strand_id
1 'polypeptide(L)' 'MVTKEKWTAIMTAAGFTKDDMRRWHAEFERSAPHEHQEFLEFLHLPEPEVKAIREWSRG' A
#
# COMPACT_ATOMS: atom_id res chain seq x y z
N MET A 1 15.44 3.47 6.66
CA MET A 1 14.39 3.80 5.71
C MET A 1 13.38 2.66 5.65
N VAL A 2 12.09 2.98 5.61
CA VAL A 2 11.04 1.95 5.58
C VAL A 2 10.84 1.48 4.15
N THR A 3 10.95 0.16 3.94
CA THR A 3 10.65 -0.47 2.66
C THR A 3 9.28 -1.13 2.73
N LYS A 4 8.75 -1.53 1.57
CA LYS A 4 7.49 -2.26 1.50
C LYS A 4 7.55 -3.53 2.36
N GLU A 5 8.64 -4.28 2.25
CA GLU A 5 8.79 -5.52 3.00
C GLU A 5 8.80 -5.27 4.50
N LYS A 6 9.52 -4.26 4.93
CA LYS A 6 9.60 -3.93 6.34
C LYS A 6 8.25 -3.44 6.87
N TRP A 7 7.59 -2.56 6.10
CA TRP A 7 6.28 -2.05 6.48
C TRP A 7 5.26 -3.17 6.57
N THR A 8 5.24 -4.07 5.58
CA THR A 8 4.34 -5.22 5.57
C THR A 8 4.59 -6.13 6.78
N ALA A 9 5.85 -6.37 7.10
CA ALA A 9 6.21 -7.21 8.25
C ALA A 9 5.72 -6.58 9.55
N ILE A 10 5.86 -5.27 9.70
CA ILE A 10 5.40 -4.57 10.90
C ILE A 10 3.88 -4.66 11.01
N MET A 11 3.17 -4.44 9.91
CA MET A 11 1.72 -4.50 9.92
C MET A 11 1.23 -5.91 10.22
N THR A 12 1.89 -6.92 9.67
CA THR A 12 1.55 -8.31 9.95
C THR A 12 1.77 -8.63 11.42
N ALA A 13 2.89 -8.18 11.98
CA ALA A 13 3.21 -8.38 13.40
C ALA A 13 2.17 -7.68 14.29
N ALA A 14 1.58 -6.59 13.83
CA ALA A 14 0.54 -5.87 14.55
C ALA A 14 -0.84 -6.50 14.43
N GLY A 15 -0.96 -7.59 13.66
CA GLY A 15 -2.21 -8.33 13.54
C GLY A 15 -3.00 -8.08 12.27
N PHE A 16 -2.44 -7.35 11.31
CA PHE A 16 -3.12 -7.13 10.04
C PHE A 16 -3.01 -8.36 9.15
N THR A 17 -4.16 -8.79 8.60
CA THR A 17 -4.19 -9.89 7.64
C THR A 17 -4.03 -9.34 6.22
N LYS A 18 -3.93 -10.26 5.24
CA LYS A 18 -3.90 -9.85 3.83
C LYS A 18 -5.18 -9.12 3.44
N ASP A 19 -6.32 -9.56 3.95
CA ASP A 19 -7.60 -8.90 3.68
C ASP A 19 -7.63 -7.50 4.28
N ASP A 20 -7.07 -7.33 5.49
CA ASP A 20 -6.98 -6.01 6.12
C ASP A 20 -6.14 -5.07 5.26
N MET A 21 -5.00 -5.56 4.75
CA MET A 21 -4.13 -4.77 3.91
C MET A 21 -4.83 -4.37 2.62
N ARG A 22 -5.59 -5.28 2.03
CA ARG A 22 -6.33 -4.99 0.81
C ARG A 22 -7.38 -3.91 1.04
N ARG A 23 -8.13 -4.01 2.13
CA ARG A 23 -9.13 -3.00 2.49
C ARG A 23 -8.48 -1.66 2.78
N TRP A 24 -7.33 -1.67 3.44
CA TRP A 24 -6.60 -0.45 3.75
C TRP A 24 -6.18 0.28 2.48
N HIS A 25 -5.60 -0.46 1.52
CA HIS A 25 -5.21 0.15 0.25
C HIS A 25 -6.41 0.67 -0.54
N ALA A 26 -7.51 -0.08 -0.52
CA ALA A 26 -8.74 0.33 -1.22
C ALA A 26 -9.28 1.63 -0.64
N GLU A 27 -9.31 1.76 0.68
CA GLU A 27 -9.77 2.98 1.33
C GLU A 27 -8.82 4.15 1.06
N PHE A 28 -7.52 3.88 1.08
CA PHE A 28 -6.53 4.93 0.82
C PHE A 28 -6.69 5.45 -0.61
N GLU A 29 -6.81 4.54 -1.58
CA GLU A 29 -6.97 4.93 -2.99
C GLU A 29 -8.27 5.71 -3.20
N ARG A 30 -9.35 5.29 -2.55
CA ARG A 30 -10.65 5.94 -2.67
C ARG A 30 -10.66 7.33 -2.05
N SER A 31 -10.06 7.47 -0.88
CA SER A 31 -10.14 8.70 -0.09
C SER A 31 -9.05 9.72 -0.46
N ALA A 32 -7.86 9.25 -0.83
CA ALA A 32 -6.71 10.10 -1.04
C ALA A 32 -5.78 9.49 -2.10
N PRO A 33 -6.21 9.45 -3.38
CA PRO A 33 -5.43 8.76 -4.42
C PRO A 33 -4.03 9.35 -4.63
N HIS A 34 -3.88 10.67 -4.55
CA HIS A 34 -2.55 11.27 -4.71
C HIS A 34 -1.61 10.91 -3.57
N GLU A 35 -2.14 10.95 -2.35
CA GLU A 35 -1.35 10.60 -1.18
C GLU A 35 -1.02 9.11 -1.17
N HIS A 36 -1.92 8.27 -1.70
CA HIS A 36 -1.63 6.84 -1.82
C HIS A 36 -0.45 6.61 -2.75
N GLN A 37 -0.41 7.31 -3.89
CA GLN A 37 0.73 7.24 -4.78
C GLN A 37 2.02 7.69 -4.09
N GLU A 38 1.97 8.83 -3.41
CA GLU A 38 3.13 9.36 -2.70
C GLU A 38 3.63 8.39 -1.63
N PHE A 39 2.71 7.76 -0.91
CA PHE A 39 3.07 6.78 0.11
C PHE A 39 3.79 5.58 -0.50
N LEU A 40 3.27 5.06 -1.62
CA LEU A 40 3.89 3.92 -2.29
C LEU A 40 5.28 4.29 -2.82
N GLU A 41 5.44 5.51 -3.32
CA GLU A 41 6.75 6.01 -3.75
C GLU A 41 7.70 6.15 -2.57
N PHE A 42 7.17 6.58 -1.42
CA PHE A 42 7.96 6.68 -0.19
C PHE A 42 8.54 5.33 0.21
N LEU A 43 7.84 4.25 -0.07
CA LEU A 43 8.31 2.89 0.19
C LEU A 43 9.34 2.42 -0.85
N HIS A 44 9.71 3.27 -1.80
CA HIS A 44 10.69 2.99 -2.84
C HIS A 44 10.29 1.84 -3.76
N LEU A 45 8.99 1.71 -4.03
CA LEU A 45 8.51 0.73 -4.99
C LEU A 45 8.78 1.20 -6.41
N PRO A 46 9.14 0.28 -7.33
CA PRO A 46 9.24 0.64 -8.74
C PRO A 46 7.89 1.12 -9.27
N GLU A 47 7.93 2.01 -10.25
CA GLU A 47 6.71 2.60 -10.79
C GLU A 47 5.69 1.57 -11.29
N PRO A 48 6.09 0.50 -12.01
CA PRO A 48 5.12 -0.53 -12.42
C PRO A 48 4.40 -1.17 -11.23
N GLU A 49 5.09 -1.36 -10.12
CA GLU A 49 4.48 -1.95 -8.92
C GLU A 49 3.53 -0.97 -8.26
N VAL A 50 3.91 0.31 -8.19
CA VAL A 50 3.03 1.36 -7.67
C VAL A 50 1.73 1.38 -8.47
N LYS A 51 1.85 1.37 -9.79
CA LYS A 51 0.69 1.37 -10.68
C LYS A 51 -0.19 0.15 -10.47
N ALA A 52 0.41 -1.03 -10.35
CA ALA A 52 -0.33 -2.26 -10.14
C ALA A 52 -1.10 -2.24 -8.82
N ILE A 53 -0.45 -1.78 -7.74
CA ILE A 53 -1.10 -1.70 -6.44
C ILE A 53 -2.29 -0.75 -6.50
N ARG A 54 -2.12 0.39 -7.15
CA ARG A 54 -3.22 1.35 -7.25
C ARG A 54 -4.37 0.79 -8.08
N GLU A 55 -4.07 0.04 -9.14
CA GLU A 55 -5.11 -0.55 -9.98
C GLU A 55 -5.93 -1.58 -9.24
N TRP A 56 -5.30 -2.51 -8.53
CA TRP A 56 -6.08 -3.50 -7.79
C TRP A 56 -6.74 -2.88 -6.55
N SER A 57 -6.23 -1.75 -6.05
CA SER A 57 -6.87 -1.04 -4.94
C SER A 57 -8.23 -0.44 -5.35
N ARG A 58 -8.36 -0.08 -6.60
CA ARG A 58 -9.60 0.52 -7.11
C ARG A 58 -10.72 -0.49 -7.28
N GLY A 59 -10.36 -1.70 -7.47
CA GLY A 59 -11.37 -2.64 -7.78
C GLY A 59 -11.23 -4.02 -7.46
#